data_1cf7959a1eaf9742e659e4d9bcef0c2b
#
_entry.id   1cf7959a1eaf9742e659e4d9bcef0c2b
#
_cell.length_a   1.000
_cell.length_b   1.000
_cell.length_c   1.000
_cell.angle_alpha   90.00
_cell.angle_beta   90.00
_cell.angle_gamma   90.00
#
_symmetry.space_group_name_H-M   'P 1'
#
loop_
_entity.id
_entity.type
_entity.pdbx_description
1 polymer ?
#
loop_
_entity_poly.entity_id
_entity_poly.type
_entity_poly.pdbx_seq_one_letter_code
_entity_poly.pdbx_strand_id
1 'polypeptide(L)'
;AVSPNERFTYRHYRTWPDSERWELIDGLAWAMSPAPIRYHQRIAARFHTKLDVFLEGKSCRAYIAPFDVLLPHGDEPDDEVDCVVQPDVVVYCDRSKLTRAGARGAPDLVLEVLSPSTSKKDQREKFNLYERAGVREYWVADPAGKWLCVYRRMTEGRFDDGELRDPDREYDSVASSILEGFEIDPTKLFEED
;
A
#
# COMPACT_ATOMS: atom_id res chain seq x y z
N ALA A 1 18.47 14.78 12.29
CA ALA A 1 17.87 13.62 12.97
C ALA A 1 16.54 14.05 13.56
N VAL A 2 15.45 13.41 13.15
CA VAL A 2 14.10 13.69 13.63
C VAL A 2 13.96 13.20 15.09
N SER A 3 13.44 14.05 15.99
CA SER A 3 13.22 13.68 17.38
C SER A 3 12.06 12.69 17.51
N PRO A 4 12.17 11.61 18.31
CA PRO A 4 11.12 10.57 18.38
C PRO A 4 9.77 11.05 18.96
N ASN A 5 9.71 12.27 19.52
CA ASN A 5 8.48 12.86 20.07
C ASN A 5 7.95 14.06 19.25
N GLU A 6 8.61 14.40 18.15
CA GLU A 6 8.17 15.50 17.29
C GLU A 6 7.05 15.03 16.37
N ARG A 7 6.01 15.86 16.22
CA ARG A 7 4.86 15.58 15.36
C ARG A 7 4.98 16.41 14.10
N PHE A 8 4.75 15.74 12.97
CA PHE A 8 4.86 16.31 11.64
C PHE A 8 3.54 16.22 10.91
N THR A 9 3.36 17.12 9.95
CA THR A 9 2.25 17.10 9.00
C THR A 9 2.80 17.17 7.59
N TYR A 10 1.93 17.05 6.60
CA TYR A 10 2.31 17.15 5.18
C TYR A 10 3.05 18.45 4.85
N ARG A 11 2.72 19.56 5.54
CA ARG A 11 3.47 20.82 5.44
C ARG A 11 4.98 20.65 5.69
N HIS A 12 5.34 19.84 6.68
CA HIS A 12 6.74 19.55 7.01
C HIS A 12 7.32 18.55 6.00
N TYR A 13 6.58 17.45 5.74
CA TYR A 13 6.99 16.37 4.85
C TYR A 13 7.43 16.87 3.48
N ARG A 14 6.66 17.74 2.83
CA ARG A 14 6.96 18.27 1.48
C ARG A 14 8.20 19.19 1.42
N THR A 15 8.80 19.53 2.56
CA THR A 15 10.05 20.32 2.63
C THR A 15 11.27 19.46 2.88
N TRP A 16 11.08 18.16 3.12
CA TRP A 16 12.20 17.26 3.35
C TRP A 16 12.95 16.97 2.03
N PRO A 17 14.25 16.63 2.12
CA PRO A 17 15.04 16.37 0.92
C PRO A 17 14.51 15.15 0.15
N ASP A 18 14.41 15.24 -1.17
CA ASP A 18 14.02 14.13 -2.06
C ASP A 18 14.96 12.92 -2.00
N SER A 19 16.17 13.12 -1.46
CA SER A 19 17.16 12.05 -1.23
C SER A 19 16.81 11.12 -0.06
N GLU A 20 15.87 11.52 0.79
CA GLU A 20 15.41 10.77 1.94
C GLU A 20 13.93 10.41 1.74
N ARG A 21 13.60 9.13 1.91
CA ARG A 21 12.22 8.68 1.81
C ARG A 21 11.64 8.47 3.21
N TRP A 22 10.51 9.10 3.46
CA TRP A 22 9.81 9.07 4.73
C TRP A 22 8.34 8.77 4.53
N GLU A 23 7.72 8.20 5.55
CA GLU A 23 6.29 8.14 5.72
C GLU A 23 5.90 8.85 7.00
N LEU A 24 4.68 9.36 7.06
CA LEU A 24 4.07 9.89 8.28
C LEU A 24 2.91 8.99 8.70
N ILE A 25 2.90 8.52 9.92
CA ILE A 25 1.78 7.80 10.53
C ILE A 25 1.46 8.46 11.86
N ASP A 26 0.28 9.06 11.98
CA ASP A 26 -0.15 9.82 13.16
C ASP A 26 0.89 10.88 13.58
N GLY A 27 1.43 11.58 12.60
CA GLY A 27 2.44 12.62 12.79
C GLY A 27 3.83 12.11 13.15
N LEU A 28 4.05 10.81 13.27
CA LEU A 28 5.38 10.23 13.48
C LEU A 28 6.07 9.96 12.15
N ALA A 29 7.32 10.42 12.04
CA ALA A 29 8.13 10.18 10.85
C ALA A 29 8.80 8.80 10.92
N TRP A 30 8.58 8.01 9.87
CA TRP A 30 9.15 6.69 9.67
C TRP A 30 10.10 6.73 8.49
N ALA A 31 11.37 6.47 8.73
CA ALA A 31 12.33 6.35 7.64
C ALA A 31 12.04 5.09 6.82
N MET A 32 11.82 5.26 5.53
CA MET A 32 11.71 4.12 4.63
C MET A 32 13.10 3.50 4.43
N SER A 33 13.12 2.18 4.25
CA SER A 33 14.38 1.48 3.94
C SER A 33 15.07 2.07 2.71
N PRO A 34 16.42 2.01 2.64
CA PRO A 34 17.14 2.23 1.40
C PRO A 34 16.54 1.35 0.28
N ALA A 35 16.87 1.69 -0.97
CA ALA A 35 16.30 1.07 -2.16
C ALA A 35 15.93 -0.41 -1.97
N PRO A 36 14.69 -0.80 -2.28
CA PRO A 36 14.23 -2.17 -2.09
C PRO A 36 15.09 -3.15 -2.89
N ILE A 37 15.27 -4.36 -2.35
CA ILE A 37 16.00 -5.41 -3.06
C ILE A 37 15.30 -5.75 -4.40
N ARG A 38 16.08 -6.20 -5.37
CA ARG A 38 15.59 -6.54 -6.72
C ARG A 38 14.30 -7.38 -6.71
N TYR A 39 14.23 -8.39 -5.85
CA TYR A 39 13.08 -9.29 -5.79
C TYR A 39 11.79 -8.60 -5.31
N HIS A 40 11.88 -7.72 -4.31
CA HIS A 40 10.77 -6.88 -3.87
C HIS A 40 10.23 -6.02 -5.03
N GLN A 41 11.14 -5.29 -5.73
CA GLN A 41 10.74 -4.46 -6.88
C GLN A 41 10.05 -5.28 -7.96
N ARG A 42 10.52 -6.51 -8.22
CA ARG A 42 9.93 -7.37 -9.22
C ARG A 42 8.51 -7.81 -8.88
N ILE A 43 8.24 -8.15 -7.61
CA ILE A 43 6.90 -8.50 -7.14
C ILE A 43 5.96 -7.31 -7.30
N ALA A 44 6.34 -6.13 -6.82
CA ALA A 44 5.55 -4.90 -6.96
C ALA A 44 5.28 -4.58 -8.45
N ALA A 45 6.28 -4.67 -9.30
CA ALA A 45 6.16 -4.41 -10.74
C ALA A 45 5.24 -5.43 -11.44
N ARG A 46 5.34 -6.73 -11.13
CA ARG A 46 4.46 -7.76 -11.70
C ARG A 46 3.01 -7.55 -11.31
N PHE A 47 2.77 -7.24 -10.03
CA PHE A 47 1.43 -6.95 -9.53
C PHE A 47 0.86 -5.70 -10.21
N HIS A 48 1.63 -4.62 -10.27
CA HIS A 48 1.24 -3.39 -10.94
C HIS A 48 0.96 -3.62 -12.43
N THR A 49 1.84 -4.30 -13.16
CA THR A 49 1.66 -4.58 -14.59
C THR A 49 0.37 -5.35 -14.84
N LYS A 50 0.08 -6.35 -14.01
CA LYS A 50 -1.17 -7.14 -14.14
C LYS A 50 -2.40 -6.29 -13.88
N LEU A 51 -2.35 -5.38 -12.89
CA LEU A 51 -3.42 -4.41 -12.64
C LEU A 51 -3.57 -3.44 -13.81
N ASP A 52 -2.49 -2.85 -14.29
CA ASP A 52 -2.52 -1.83 -15.33
C ASP A 52 -3.14 -2.38 -16.63
N VAL A 53 -2.69 -3.56 -17.06
CA VAL A 53 -3.29 -4.28 -18.21
C VAL A 53 -4.76 -4.60 -17.99
N PHE A 54 -5.13 -5.09 -16.80
CA PHE A 54 -6.52 -5.42 -16.48
C PHE A 54 -7.43 -4.19 -16.43
N LEU A 55 -6.90 -3.06 -15.99
CA LEU A 55 -7.64 -1.80 -15.82
C LEU A 55 -7.68 -0.95 -17.09
N GLU A 56 -7.04 -1.38 -18.20
CA GLU A 56 -7.11 -0.69 -19.47
C GLU A 56 -8.56 -0.53 -19.93
N GLY A 57 -8.95 0.68 -20.28
CA GLY A 57 -10.32 1.01 -20.69
C GLY A 57 -11.34 1.09 -19.54
N LYS A 58 -10.98 0.79 -18.29
CA LYS A 58 -11.86 0.86 -17.11
C LYS A 58 -11.72 2.21 -16.37
N SER A 59 -12.57 2.45 -15.37
CA SER A 59 -12.55 3.68 -14.57
C SER A 59 -11.38 3.77 -13.59
N CYS A 60 -10.99 2.64 -12.99
CA CYS A 60 -9.92 2.58 -12.00
C CYS A 60 -8.53 2.73 -12.63
N ARG A 61 -7.56 3.18 -11.83
CA ARG A 61 -6.15 3.32 -12.23
C ARG A 61 -5.25 2.76 -11.15
N ALA A 62 -4.17 2.10 -11.56
CA ALA A 62 -3.11 1.63 -10.69
C ALA A 62 -1.91 2.58 -10.72
N TYR A 63 -1.25 2.73 -9.57
CA TYR A 63 -0.01 3.50 -9.42
C TYR A 63 0.99 2.67 -8.60
N ILE A 64 2.27 2.81 -8.93
CA ILE A 64 3.39 2.15 -8.24
C ILE A 64 4.26 3.19 -7.54
N ALA A 65 4.84 2.84 -6.40
CA ALA A 65 5.74 3.73 -5.66
C ALA A 65 6.93 4.24 -6.51
N PRO A 66 7.41 5.49 -6.29
CA PRO A 66 6.94 6.43 -5.25
C PRO A 66 5.64 7.13 -5.64
N PHE A 67 4.64 7.08 -4.77
CA PHE A 67 3.35 7.73 -4.98
C PHE A 67 2.76 8.11 -3.61
N ASP A 68 2.67 9.41 -3.32
CA ASP A 68 2.20 9.91 -2.04
C ASP A 68 0.70 9.74 -1.88
N VAL A 69 0.30 9.14 -0.78
CA VAL A 69 -1.10 8.97 -0.37
C VAL A 69 -1.31 9.72 0.94
N LEU A 70 -2.06 10.83 0.89
CA LEU A 70 -2.49 11.57 2.05
C LEU A 70 -3.76 10.93 2.61
N LEU A 71 -3.71 10.51 3.87
CA LEU A 71 -4.84 9.87 4.56
C LEU A 71 -5.36 10.78 5.68
N PRO A 72 -6.26 11.73 5.39
CA PRO A 72 -6.81 12.63 6.38
C PRO A 72 -7.71 11.89 7.37
N HIS A 73 -7.81 12.42 8.59
CA HIS A 73 -8.77 11.95 9.60
C HIS A 73 -10.18 12.51 9.38
N GLY A 74 -10.28 13.65 8.68
CA GLY A 74 -11.53 14.37 8.43
C GLY A 74 -11.37 15.34 7.25
N ASP A 75 -11.85 16.56 7.46
CA ASP A 75 -11.86 17.62 6.44
C ASP A 75 -10.68 18.60 6.56
N GLU A 76 -9.64 18.24 7.34
CA GLU A 76 -8.47 19.08 7.50
C GLU A 76 -7.79 19.39 6.15
N PRO A 77 -7.22 20.60 5.97
CA PRO A 77 -6.48 20.95 4.76
C PRO A 77 -5.24 20.07 4.61
N ASP A 78 -4.76 19.88 3.38
CA ASP A 78 -3.62 19.00 3.07
C ASP A 78 -2.40 19.28 3.95
N ASP A 79 -2.10 20.54 4.19
CA ASP A 79 -0.96 20.95 5.03
C ASP A 79 -1.03 20.45 6.48
N GLU A 80 -2.20 20.10 6.97
CA GLU A 80 -2.44 19.61 8.34
C GLU A 80 -2.56 18.09 8.42
N VAL A 81 -2.64 17.39 7.28
CA VAL A 81 -2.68 15.92 7.25
C VAL A 81 -1.39 15.35 7.86
N ASP A 82 -1.54 14.47 8.83
CA ASP A 82 -0.43 13.86 9.57
C ASP A 82 -0.18 12.39 9.24
N CYS A 83 -0.92 11.87 8.24
CA CYS A 83 -0.72 10.53 7.68
C CYS A 83 -0.42 10.64 6.18
N VAL A 84 0.83 10.38 5.80
CA VAL A 84 1.33 10.36 4.42
C VAL A 84 2.14 9.10 4.21
N VAL A 85 1.70 8.23 3.33
CA VAL A 85 2.35 6.94 3.05
C VAL A 85 2.66 6.76 1.58
N GLN A 86 3.60 5.89 1.26
CA GLN A 86 3.99 5.51 -0.09
C GLN A 86 3.85 3.99 -0.28
N PRO A 87 2.62 3.46 -0.42
CA PRO A 87 2.43 2.04 -0.64
C PRO A 87 3.09 1.57 -1.94
N ASP A 88 3.54 0.31 -1.98
CA ASP A 88 4.21 -0.23 -3.17
C ASP A 88 3.32 -0.18 -4.41
N VAL A 89 2.03 -0.53 -4.29
CA VAL A 89 1.03 -0.37 -5.36
C VAL A 89 -0.31 0.05 -4.78
N VAL A 90 -0.99 0.96 -5.45
CA VAL A 90 -2.35 1.40 -5.10
C VAL A 90 -3.27 1.41 -6.30
N VAL A 91 -4.58 1.24 -6.05
CA VAL A 91 -5.63 1.42 -7.07
C VAL A 91 -6.62 2.46 -6.59
N TYR A 92 -6.97 3.38 -7.48
CA TYR A 92 -8.03 4.36 -7.30
C TYR A 92 -9.11 4.20 -8.36
N CYS A 93 -10.35 3.99 -7.94
CA CYS A 93 -11.54 3.96 -8.81
C CYS A 93 -12.26 5.32 -8.82
N ASP A 94 -12.18 6.07 -7.71
CA ASP A 94 -12.60 7.46 -7.63
C ASP A 94 -11.44 8.39 -8.02
N ARG A 95 -11.49 8.88 -9.25
CA ARG A 95 -10.44 9.75 -9.79
C ARG A 95 -10.41 11.16 -9.19
N SER A 96 -11.47 11.57 -8.48
CA SER A 96 -11.50 12.86 -7.79
C SER A 96 -10.51 12.93 -6.63
N LYS A 97 -10.07 11.78 -6.11
CA LYS A 97 -9.03 11.67 -5.08
C LYS A 97 -7.61 11.90 -5.61
N LEU A 98 -7.41 11.83 -6.94
CA LEU A 98 -6.09 12.00 -7.55
C LEU A 98 -5.72 13.48 -7.62
N THR A 99 -4.49 13.77 -7.20
CA THR A 99 -3.89 15.11 -7.25
C THR A 99 -2.68 15.11 -8.18
N ARG A 100 -2.07 16.28 -8.39
CA ARG A 100 -0.84 16.36 -9.19
C ARG A 100 0.35 15.64 -8.52
N ALA A 101 0.38 15.60 -7.19
CA ALA A 101 1.51 15.05 -6.41
C ALA A 101 1.29 13.60 -5.96
N GLY A 102 0.06 13.10 -6.06
CA GLY A 102 -0.30 11.76 -5.56
C GLY A 102 -1.81 11.61 -5.42
N ALA A 103 -2.28 11.28 -4.22
CA ALA A 103 -3.72 11.18 -3.95
C ALA A 103 -4.08 11.66 -2.53
N ARG A 104 -5.34 12.04 -2.34
CA ARG A 104 -5.95 12.37 -1.05
C ARG A 104 -7.12 11.43 -0.75
N GLY A 105 -7.07 10.80 0.41
CA GLY A 105 -8.05 9.81 0.85
C GLY A 105 -7.68 8.38 0.47
N ALA A 106 -8.36 7.42 1.10
CA ALA A 106 -8.04 6.01 0.96
C ALA A 106 -8.12 5.51 -0.49
N PRO A 107 -7.12 4.77 -0.97
CA PRO A 107 -7.23 3.98 -2.20
C PRO A 107 -8.26 2.86 -2.04
N ASP A 108 -8.73 2.32 -3.16
CA ASP A 108 -9.60 1.15 -3.17
C ASP A 108 -8.81 -0.13 -2.85
N LEU A 109 -7.59 -0.26 -3.38
CA LEU A 109 -6.69 -1.38 -3.13
C LEU A 109 -5.29 -0.86 -2.80
N VAL A 110 -4.63 -1.50 -1.82
CA VAL A 110 -3.22 -1.32 -1.47
C VAL A 110 -2.49 -2.64 -1.55
N LEU A 111 -1.29 -2.67 -2.13
CA LEU A 111 -0.31 -3.74 -1.97
C LEU A 111 0.91 -3.20 -1.23
N GLU A 112 1.33 -3.94 -0.20
CA GLU A 112 2.64 -3.82 0.44
C GLU A 112 3.43 -5.10 0.24
N VAL A 113 4.66 -4.96 -0.23
CA VAL A 113 5.62 -6.07 -0.36
C VAL A 113 6.58 -5.99 0.81
N LEU A 114 6.63 -7.01 1.65
CA LEU A 114 7.46 -7.02 2.84
C LEU A 114 8.96 -7.02 2.49
N SER A 115 9.74 -6.35 3.31
CA SER A 115 11.19 -6.38 3.24
C SER A 115 11.77 -6.90 4.56
N PRO A 116 13.02 -7.44 4.57
CA PRO A 116 13.65 -7.89 5.81
C PRO A 116 13.78 -6.81 6.88
N SER A 117 13.74 -5.54 6.47
CA SER A 117 13.80 -4.37 7.37
C SER A 117 12.42 -3.95 7.88
N THR A 118 11.33 -4.43 7.29
CA THR A 118 9.97 -4.12 7.75
C THR A 118 9.70 -4.84 9.07
N SER A 119 9.60 -4.08 10.16
CA SER A 119 9.33 -4.66 11.47
C SER A 119 7.87 -5.11 11.61
N LYS A 120 7.60 -6.07 12.51
CA LYS A 120 6.21 -6.46 12.84
C LYS A 120 5.39 -5.27 13.35
N LYS A 121 6.03 -4.30 14.01
CA LYS A 121 5.39 -3.06 14.46
C LYS A 121 4.94 -2.23 13.28
N ASP A 122 5.81 -2.02 12.30
CA ASP A 122 5.53 -1.26 11.09
C ASP A 122 4.36 -1.86 10.29
N GLN A 123 4.34 -3.17 10.10
CA GLN A 123 3.23 -3.88 9.48
C GLN A 123 1.91 -3.66 10.21
N ARG A 124 1.93 -3.69 11.55
CA ARG A 124 0.74 -3.47 12.38
C ARG A 124 0.24 -2.03 12.29
N GLU A 125 1.15 -1.05 12.29
CA GLU A 125 0.77 0.36 12.16
C GLU A 125 0.13 0.63 10.79
N LYS A 126 0.69 0.09 9.70
CA LYS A 126 0.10 0.20 8.36
C LYS A 126 -1.24 -0.52 8.25
N PHE A 127 -1.37 -1.72 8.82
CA PHE A 127 -2.65 -2.43 8.85
C PHE A 127 -3.75 -1.59 9.51
N ASN A 128 -3.47 -1.07 10.71
CA ASN A 128 -4.42 -0.23 11.44
C ASN A 128 -4.73 1.07 10.69
N LEU A 129 -3.71 1.68 10.06
CA LEU A 129 -3.88 2.89 9.28
C LEU A 129 -4.80 2.66 8.08
N TYR A 130 -4.56 1.62 7.28
CA TYR A 130 -5.38 1.32 6.10
C TYR A 130 -6.80 0.90 6.47
N GLU A 131 -6.97 0.14 7.56
CA GLU A 131 -8.29 -0.22 8.09
C GLU A 131 -9.10 1.02 8.45
N ARG A 132 -8.56 1.91 9.30
CA ARG A 132 -9.28 3.11 9.75
C ARG A 132 -9.49 4.13 8.63
N ALA A 133 -8.55 4.25 7.70
CA ALA A 133 -8.66 5.15 6.56
C ALA A 133 -9.74 4.73 5.55
N GLY A 134 -10.15 3.46 5.57
CA GLY A 134 -11.21 2.95 4.71
C GLY A 134 -10.74 2.30 3.40
N VAL A 135 -9.50 1.82 3.36
CA VAL A 135 -9.03 0.96 2.27
C VAL A 135 -9.94 -0.26 2.15
N ARG A 136 -10.34 -0.60 0.91
CA ARG A 136 -11.32 -1.69 0.68
C ARG A 136 -10.66 -3.05 0.61
N GLU A 137 -9.47 -3.13 0.00
CA GLU A 137 -8.63 -4.33 -0.02
C GLU A 137 -7.18 -4.00 0.31
N TYR A 138 -6.60 -4.74 1.24
CA TYR A 138 -5.20 -4.65 1.61
C TYR A 138 -4.48 -5.97 1.35
N TRP A 139 -3.54 -5.95 0.42
CA TRP A 139 -2.75 -7.07 -0.03
C TRP A 139 -1.35 -6.98 0.56
N VAL A 140 -0.87 -8.09 1.14
CA VAL A 140 0.47 -8.19 1.71
C VAL A 140 1.19 -9.35 1.06
N ALA A 141 2.33 -9.06 0.42
CA ALA A 141 3.17 -10.07 -0.21
C ALA A 141 4.48 -10.21 0.56
N ASP A 142 4.82 -11.43 1.00
CA ASP A 142 6.11 -11.73 1.62
C ASP A 142 7.04 -12.47 0.66
N PRO A 143 8.10 -11.80 0.18
CA PRO A 143 9.07 -12.42 -0.71
C PRO A 143 9.84 -13.58 -0.07
N ALA A 144 10.09 -13.52 1.25
CA ALA A 144 10.87 -14.53 1.96
C ALA A 144 10.10 -15.83 2.15
N GLY A 145 8.85 -15.74 2.56
CA GLY A 145 7.96 -16.88 2.74
C GLY A 145 7.18 -17.25 1.48
N LYS A 146 7.27 -16.43 0.41
CA LYS A 146 6.52 -16.58 -0.84
C LYS A 146 5.00 -16.67 -0.62
N TRP A 147 4.47 -15.98 0.38
CA TRP A 147 3.04 -15.98 0.67
C TRP A 147 2.39 -14.63 0.31
N LEU A 148 1.11 -14.70 -0.01
CA LEU A 148 0.23 -13.57 -0.29
C LEU A 148 -0.96 -13.63 0.67
N CYS A 149 -1.24 -12.52 1.36
CA CYS A 149 -2.41 -12.39 2.22
C CYS A 149 -3.27 -11.22 1.74
N VAL A 150 -4.58 -11.41 1.72
CA VAL A 150 -5.54 -10.39 1.30
C VAL A 150 -6.54 -10.15 2.41
N TYR A 151 -6.59 -8.94 2.91
CA TYR A 151 -7.57 -8.46 3.87
C TYR A 151 -8.63 -7.65 3.15
N ARG A 152 -9.91 -7.96 3.40
CA ARG A 152 -11.06 -7.29 2.77
C ARG A 152 -11.86 -6.53 3.81
N ARG A 153 -12.29 -5.31 3.45
CA ARG A 153 -13.09 -4.49 4.33
C ARG A 153 -14.50 -5.05 4.45
N MET A 154 -14.92 -5.35 5.68
CA MET A 154 -16.26 -5.77 6.01
C MET A 154 -17.21 -4.57 6.17
N THR A 155 -18.52 -4.84 6.27
CA THR A 155 -19.57 -3.82 6.46
C THR A 155 -19.40 -3.02 7.73
N GLU A 156 -18.82 -3.61 8.78
CA GLU A 156 -18.51 -2.97 10.06
C GLU A 156 -17.33 -2.00 9.99
N GLY A 157 -16.67 -1.92 8.82
CA GLY A 157 -15.55 -1.02 8.58
C GLY A 157 -14.19 -1.56 9.04
N ARG A 158 -14.10 -2.82 9.44
CA ARG A 158 -12.87 -3.53 9.79
C ARG A 158 -12.45 -4.47 8.66
N PHE A 159 -11.18 -4.85 8.66
CA PHE A 159 -10.72 -5.92 7.81
C PHE A 159 -11.19 -7.30 8.35
N ASP A 160 -11.35 -8.26 7.44
CA ASP A 160 -11.57 -9.67 7.78
C ASP A 160 -10.27 -10.32 8.35
N ASP A 161 -10.34 -11.63 8.64
CA ASP A 161 -9.21 -12.38 9.18
C ASP A 161 -8.06 -12.62 8.18
N GLY A 162 -8.26 -12.21 6.92
CA GLY A 162 -7.29 -12.36 5.83
C GLY A 162 -7.31 -13.73 5.15
N GLU A 163 -7.25 -13.71 3.84
CA GLU A 163 -7.10 -14.90 3.00
C GLU A 163 -5.63 -15.12 2.68
N LEU A 164 -5.01 -16.12 3.33
CA LEU A 164 -3.60 -16.46 3.15
C LEU A 164 -3.41 -17.53 2.08
N ARG A 165 -2.47 -17.30 1.18
CA ARG A 165 -1.93 -18.27 0.22
C ARG A 165 -0.42 -18.40 0.42
N ASP A 166 0.03 -19.60 0.72
CA ASP A 166 1.44 -19.92 0.95
C ASP A 166 1.90 -21.13 0.09
N PRO A 167 3.23 -21.30 -0.11
CA PRO A 167 3.77 -22.32 -1.02
C PRO A 167 3.51 -23.76 -0.59
N ASP A 168 3.20 -24.00 0.67
CA ASP A 168 2.97 -25.34 1.20
C ASP A 168 1.53 -25.82 0.95
N ARG A 169 0.69 -24.94 0.38
CA ARG A 169 -0.69 -25.22 -0.02
C ARG A 169 -0.82 -25.11 -1.52
N GLU A 170 -1.75 -25.88 -2.10
CA GLU A 170 -2.07 -25.80 -3.51
C GLU A 170 -2.47 -24.36 -3.85
N TYR A 171 -1.68 -23.73 -4.75
CA TYR A 171 -1.90 -22.33 -5.11
C TYR A 171 -3.10 -22.17 -6.03
N ASP A 172 -4.23 -21.83 -5.45
CA ASP A 172 -5.29 -21.20 -6.22
C ASP A 172 -5.03 -19.71 -6.38
N SER A 173 -5.44 -19.15 -7.51
CA SER A 173 -5.45 -17.70 -7.70
C SER A 173 -6.28 -17.02 -6.61
N VAL A 174 -5.83 -15.84 -6.17
CA VAL A 174 -6.58 -14.98 -5.26
C VAL A 174 -7.32 -13.93 -6.05
N ALA A 175 -8.64 -13.93 -5.94
CA ALA A 175 -9.50 -12.97 -6.64
C ALA A 175 -9.71 -11.70 -5.80
N SER A 176 -9.73 -10.54 -6.47
CA SER A 176 -10.19 -9.29 -5.86
C SER A 176 -11.72 -9.31 -5.70
N SER A 177 -12.22 -8.82 -4.57
CA SER A 177 -13.66 -8.63 -4.34
C SER A 177 -14.17 -7.30 -4.89
N ILE A 178 -13.27 -6.37 -5.21
CA ILE A 178 -13.61 -5.01 -5.68
C ILE A 178 -13.32 -4.77 -7.16
N LEU A 179 -12.46 -5.60 -7.76
CA LEU A 179 -12.11 -5.57 -9.17
C LEU A 179 -12.59 -6.86 -9.82
N GLU A 180 -13.86 -6.90 -10.21
CA GLU A 180 -14.50 -8.09 -10.75
C GLU A 180 -13.71 -8.69 -11.93
N GLY A 181 -13.32 -9.98 -11.79
CA GLY A 181 -12.50 -10.71 -12.76
C GLY A 181 -10.98 -10.48 -12.64
N PHE A 182 -10.52 -9.67 -11.69
CA PHE A 182 -9.09 -9.57 -11.39
C PHE A 182 -8.69 -10.64 -10.37
N GLU A 183 -7.62 -11.37 -10.68
CA GLU A 183 -7.04 -12.38 -9.80
C GLU A 183 -5.52 -12.41 -9.92
N ILE A 184 -4.85 -12.81 -8.86
CA ILE A 184 -3.41 -13.02 -8.81
C ILE A 184 -3.11 -14.49 -8.57
N ASP A 185 -2.26 -15.05 -9.43
CA ASP A 185 -1.64 -16.36 -9.25
C ASP A 185 -0.33 -16.16 -8.45
N PRO A 186 -0.26 -16.60 -7.18
CA PRO A 186 0.93 -16.41 -6.36
C PRO A 186 2.18 -17.08 -6.94
N THR A 187 2.02 -18.21 -7.65
CA THR A 187 3.15 -18.92 -8.28
C THR A 187 3.87 -18.02 -9.28
N LYS A 188 3.09 -17.31 -10.11
CA LYS A 188 3.64 -16.36 -11.09
C LYS A 188 4.14 -15.08 -10.45
N LEU A 189 3.46 -14.64 -9.37
CA LEU A 189 3.89 -13.44 -8.64
C LEU A 189 5.28 -13.62 -8.04
N PHE A 190 5.53 -14.78 -7.40
CA PHE A 190 6.78 -15.11 -6.69
C PHE A 190 7.80 -15.89 -7.53
N GLU A 191 7.58 -16.06 -8.83
CA GLU A 191 8.55 -16.69 -9.71
C GLU A 191 9.88 -15.93 -9.69
N GLU A 192 10.98 -16.66 -9.42
CA GLU A 192 12.35 -16.12 -9.49
C GLU A 192 12.90 -16.23 -10.92
N ASP A 193 13.86 -15.35 -11.26
CA ASP A 193 14.58 -15.36 -12.55
C ASP A 193 15.64 -16.44 -12.62
#